data_bd92b21213e671a3218c998cfd60a931
#
_entry.id   bd92b21213e671a3218c998cfd60a931
#
_cell.length_a   1.000
_cell.length_b   1.000
_cell.length_c   1.000
_cell.angle_alpha   90.00
_cell.angle_beta   90.00
_cell.angle_gamma   90.00
#
_symmetry.space_group_name_H-M   'P 1'
#
loop_
_entity.id
_entity.type
_entity.pdbx_description
1 polymer ?
#
loop_
_entity_poly.entity_id
_entity_poly.type
_entity_poly.pdbx_seq_one_letter_code
_entity_poly.pdbx_strand_id
1 'polypeptide(L)'
;MDTVHIFLQHYWWFIISLLGALLVFLLFVQGGQAMLYTIGRTETERNLIVNSLGRKWELTTLVTFGGAFFASFPLFYSTSFGGAFYVWMLILLVFVIQAVSYEYRRKPSNFLGEKTFNAFLIVNGIAGAFLLGTAVGTLFFGAQFTVDRANFASTDGFNTISQWATPWYGLDALADPRNILLGLAVLFLSRVLGLLYFMNNIDEQSIFDRSRHHLRWNAAAFVATFVAFLVTLLLARGWAVDPA
;
A
#
# COMPACT_ATOMS: atom_id res chain seq x y z
N MET A 1 17.67 1.51 31.30
CA MET A 1 16.90 0.54 30.47
C MET A 1 17.70 -0.75 30.42
N ASP A 2 17.08 -1.89 30.68
CA ASP A 2 17.78 -3.17 30.63
C ASP A 2 18.20 -3.48 29.19
N THR A 3 19.42 -4.02 29.04
CA THR A 3 20.00 -4.42 27.74
C THR A 3 19.05 -5.30 26.93
N VAL A 4 18.24 -6.11 27.61
CA VAL A 4 17.22 -6.97 27.00
C VAL A 4 16.11 -6.15 26.33
N HIS A 5 15.63 -5.07 26.94
CA HIS A 5 14.62 -4.21 26.35
C HIS A 5 15.12 -3.54 25.07
N ILE A 6 16.34 -3.04 25.08
CA ILE A 6 16.97 -2.42 23.90
C ILE A 6 17.10 -3.44 22.77
N PHE A 7 17.57 -4.66 23.08
CA PHE A 7 17.67 -5.75 22.11
C PHE A 7 16.30 -6.11 21.49
N LEU A 8 15.26 -6.26 22.34
CA LEU A 8 13.91 -6.57 21.87
C LEU A 8 13.33 -5.46 20.99
N GLN A 9 13.59 -4.18 21.30
CA GLN A 9 13.18 -3.06 20.44
C GLN A 9 13.84 -3.12 19.07
N HIS A 10 15.17 -3.33 19.00
CA HIS A 10 15.87 -3.45 17.74
C HIS A 10 15.42 -4.66 16.93
N TYR A 11 15.19 -5.80 17.58
CA TYR A 11 14.65 -7.02 16.95
C TYR A 11 13.26 -6.75 16.35
N TRP A 12 12.38 -6.05 17.08
CA TRP A 12 11.05 -5.70 16.63
C TRP A 12 11.08 -4.75 15.43
N TRP A 13 11.94 -3.73 15.47
CA TRP A 13 12.17 -2.84 14.33
C TRP A 13 12.66 -3.58 13.09
N PHE A 14 13.54 -4.56 13.25
CA PHE A 14 14.01 -5.39 12.16
C PHE A 14 12.85 -6.15 11.51
N ILE A 15 11.96 -6.78 12.29
CA ILE A 15 10.79 -7.50 11.77
C ILE A 15 9.87 -6.55 10.99
N ILE A 16 9.52 -5.38 11.55
CA ILE A 16 8.63 -4.41 10.90
C ILE A 16 9.25 -3.93 9.59
N SER A 17 10.54 -3.61 9.60
CA SER A 17 11.26 -3.14 8.42
C SER A 17 11.33 -4.20 7.33
N LEU A 18 11.55 -5.46 7.70
CA LEU A 18 11.56 -6.59 6.77
C LEU A 18 10.18 -6.80 6.13
N LEU A 19 9.11 -6.79 6.93
CA LEU A 19 7.74 -6.93 6.43
C LEU A 19 7.36 -5.75 5.51
N GLY A 20 7.74 -4.53 5.89
CA GLY A 20 7.53 -3.35 5.05
C GLY A 20 8.28 -3.42 3.71
N ALA A 21 9.53 -3.87 3.71
CA ALA A 21 10.31 -4.07 2.48
C ALA A 21 9.70 -5.16 1.59
N LEU A 22 9.24 -6.27 2.18
CA LEU A 22 8.55 -7.33 1.45
C LEU A 22 7.23 -6.83 0.86
N LEU A 23 6.47 -5.99 1.59
CA LEU A 23 5.24 -5.40 1.09
C LEU A 23 5.50 -4.57 -0.16
N VAL A 24 6.51 -3.69 -0.14
CA VAL A 24 6.87 -2.86 -1.31
C VAL A 24 7.20 -3.74 -2.52
N PHE A 25 7.99 -4.80 -2.34
CA PHE A 25 8.30 -5.75 -3.41
C PHE A 25 7.03 -6.45 -3.93
N LEU A 26 6.17 -6.94 -3.04
CA LEU A 26 4.96 -7.69 -3.39
C LEU A 26 3.85 -6.82 -4.01
N LEU A 27 3.99 -5.50 -4.02
CA LEU A 27 3.08 -4.60 -4.74
C LEU A 27 3.04 -4.86 -6.26
N PHE A 28 3.93 -5.72 -6.79
CA PHE A 28 3.79 -6.20 -8.17
C PHE A 28 2.44 -6.86 -8.45
N VAL A 29 1.79 -7.42 -7.44
CA VAL A 29 0.43 -7.98 -7.55
C VAL A 29 -0.56 -6.87 -7.91
N GLN A 30 -0.57 -5.76 -7.15
CA GLN A 30 -1.44 -4.62 -7.42
C GLN A 30 -1.11 -3.99 -8.78
N GLY A 31 0.18 -3.79 -9.07
CA GLY A 31 0.62 -3.25 -10.35
C GLY A 31 0.22 -4.11 -11.54
N GLY A 32 0.34 -5.42 -11.41
CA GLY A 32 -0.10 -6.38 -12.42
C GLY A 32 -1.62 -6.33 -12.64
N GLN A 33 -2.41 -6.29 -11.57
CA GLN A 33 -3.86 -6.15 -11.63
C GLN A 33 -4.29 -4.85 -12.32
N ALA A 34 -3.63 -3.72 -11.98
CA ALA A 34 -3.89 -2.42 -12.59
C ALA A 34 -3.73 -2.43 -14.11
N MET A 35 -2.94 -3.36 -14.65
CA MET A 35 -2.63 -3.45 -16.07
C MET A 35 -3.32 -4.62 -16.78
N LEU A 36 -4.28 -5.26 -16.15
CA LEU A 36 -4.93 -6.48 -16.63
C LEU A 36 -5.45 -6.38 -18.08
N TYR A 37 -6.16 -5.30 -18.42
CA TYR A 37 -6.66 -5.09 -19.79
C TYR A 37 -5.65 -4.42 -20.72
N THR A 38 -4.63 -3.77 -20.17
CA THR A 38 -3.57 -3.14 -20.96
C THR A 38 -2.64 -4.20 -21.55
N ILE A 39 -2.30 -5.20 -20.75
CA ILE A 39 -1.38 -6.27 -21.13
C ILE A 39 -2.15 -7.49 -21.68
N GLY A 40 -3.23 -7.91 -21.02
CA GLY A 40 -4.07 -9.05 -21.44
C GLY A 40 -5.20 -8.62 -22.36
N ARG A 41 -5.00 -8.73 -23.66
CA ARG A 41 -6.01 -8.36 -24.67
C ARG A 41 -7.03 -9.46 -24.91
N THR A 42 -6.59 -10.72 -24.91
CA THR A 42 -7.49 -11.88 -25.03
C THR A 42 -7.92 -12.38 -23.67
N GLU A 43 -8.98 -13.18 -23.63
CA GLU A 43 -9.43 -13.80 -22.38
C GLU A 43 -8.40 -14.79 -21.84
N THR A 44 -7.75 -15.56 -22.72
CA THR A 44 -6.68 -16.48 -22.36
C THR A 44 -5.52 -15.75 -21.68
N GLU A 45 -5.05 -14.64 -22.26
CA GLU A 45 -3.97 -13.83 -21.70
C GLU A 45 -4.35 -13.24 -20.33
N ARG A 46 -5.57 -12.71 -20.17
CA ARG A 46 -6.05 -12.23 -18.87
C ARG A 46 -6.08 -13.34 -17.82
N ASN A 47 -6.46 -14.54 -18.24
CA ASN A 47 -6.48 -15.70 -17.35
C ASN A 47 -5.06 -16.11 -16.92
N LEU A 48 -4.09 -16.07 -17.82
CA LEU A 48 -2.68 -16.31 -17.48
C LEU A 48 -2.17 -15.29 -16.46
N ILE A 49 -2.45 -14.00 -16.68
CA ILE A 49 -2.08 -12.91 -15.78
C ILE A 49 -2.71 -13.13 -14.39
N VAL A 50 -4.03 -13.32 -14.31
CA VAL A 50 -4.73 -13.49 -13.03
C VAL A 50 -4.26 -14.75 -12.31
N ASN A 51 -4.03 -15.86 -13.00
CA ASN A 51 -3.53 -17.09 -12.40
C ASN A 51 -2.09 -16.93 -11.87
N SER A 52 -1.25 -16.18 -12.59
CA SER A 52 0.12 -15.89 -12.16
C SER A 52 0.17 -15.05 -10.89
N LEU A 53 -0.67 -14.02 -10.79
CA LEU A 53 -0.79 -13.16 -9.62
C LEU A 53 -1.54 -13.83 -8.48
N GLY A 54 -2.52 -14.67 -8.78
CA GLY A 54 -3.44 -15.29 -7.84
C GLY A 54 -2.77 -16.17 -6.77
N ARG A 55 -1.57 -16.66 -7.03
CA ARG A 55 -0.78 -17.43 -6.05
C ARG A 55 0.01 -16.53 -5.08
N LYS A 56 0.03 -15.21 -5.31
CA LYS A 56 0.86 -14.26 -4.56
C LYS A 56 0.05 -13.23 -3.78
N TRP A 57 -1.22 -13.01 -4.12
CA TRP A 57 -2.04 -11.99 -3.46
C TRP A 57 -2.23 -12.24 -1.97
N GLU A 58 -2.37 -13.50 -1.55
CA GLU A 58 -2.50 -13.86 -0.14
C GLU A 58 -1.28 -13.43 0.68
N LEU A 59 -0.08 -13.67 0.14
CA LEU A 59 1.16 -13.27 0.78
C LEU A 59 1.25 -11.75 0.91
N THR A 60 0.84 -10.99 -0.12
CA THR A 60 0.81 -9.53 -0.06
C THR A 60 -0.17 -9.01 0.99
N THR A 61 -1.37 -9.55 1.04
CA THR A 61 -2.44 -9.04 1.89
C THR A 61 -2.31 -9.52 3.33
N LEU A 62 -2.13 -10.83 3.55
CA LEU A 62 -2.14 -11.40 4.89
C LEU A 62 -0.80 -11.29 5.60
N VAL A 63 0.29 -11.65 4.93
CA VAL A 63 1.59 -11.75 5.58
C VAL A 63 2.28 -10.40 5.67
N THR A 64 2.34 -9.65 4.57
CA THR A 64 3.12 -8.41 4.55
C THR A 64 2.33 -7.21 5.01
N PHE A 65 1.13 -6.98 4.47
CA PHE A 65 0.30 -5.85 4.90
C PHE A 65 -0.20 -6.05 6.33
N GLY A 66 -0.85 -7.17 6.62
CA GLY A 66 -1.34 -7.49 7.96
C GLY A 66 -0.20 -7.55 8.97
N GLY A 67 0.88 -8.27 8.65
CA GLY A 67 2.03 -8.42 9.54
C GLY A 67 2.75 -7.10 9.83
N ALA A 68 3.05 -6.27 8.81
CA ALA A 68 3.68 -4.97 9.01
C ALA A 68 2.80 -4.04 9.85
N PHE A 69 1.49 -4.12 9.66
CA PHE A 69 0.53 -3.28 10.34
C PHE A 69 0.34 -3.70 11.80
N PHE A 70 0.03 -4.97 12.05
CA PHE A 70 -0.20 -5.50 13.40
C PHE A 70 1.09 -5.59 14.23
N ALA A 71 2.26 -5.71 13.59
CA ALA A 71 3.54 -5.67 14.27
C ALA A 71 3.98 -4.24 14.62
N SER A 72 3.30 -3.20 14.13
CA SER A 72 3.65 -1.81 14.42
C SER A 72 3.47 -1.49 15.93
N PHE A 73 4.15 -0.43 16.39
CA PHE A 73 4.07 -0.03 17.78
C PHE A 73 2.65 0.43 18.18
N PRO A 74 2.25 0.27 19.46
CA PRO A 74 0.92 0.59 19.95
C PRO A 74 0.44 2.01 19.61
N LEU A 75 1.32 3.01 19.68
CA LEU A 75 0.98 4.38 19.32
C LEU A 75 0.61 4.50 17.84
N PHE A 76 1.39 3.90 16.95
CA PHE A 76 1.10 3.90 15.53
C PHE A 76 -0.21 3.16 15.24
N TYR A 77 -0.42 2.02 15.88
CA TYR A 77 -1.65 1.23 15.75
C TYR A 77 -2.87 2.03 16.21
N SER A 78 -2.84 2.61 17.41
CA SER A 78 -3.97 3.37 17.95
C SER A 78 -4.28 4.62 17.12
N THR A 79 -3.27 5.32 16.62
CA THR A 79 -3.46 6.50 15.77
C THR A 79 -3.92 6.12 14.37
N SER A 80 -3.39 5.07 13.78
CA SER A 80 -3.74 4.65 12.42
C SER A 80 -5.10 3.98 12.36
N PHE A 81 -5.37 2.96 13.18
CA PHE A 81 -6.64 2.22 13.17
C PHE A 81 -7.74 2.93 13.93
N GLY A 82 -7.46 3.44 15.11
CA GLY A 82 -8.44 4.16 15.90
C GLY A 82 -8.68 5.58 15.40
N GLY A 83 -7.70 6.18 14.77
CA GLY A 83 -7.70 7.56 14.33
C GLY A 83 -7.92 7.76 12.83
N ALA A 84 -7.13 7.13 11.96
CA ALA A 84 -7.26 7.24 10.49
C ALA A 84 -8.31 6.28 9.91
N PHE A 85 -9.44 6.16 10.59
CA PHE A 85 -10.48 5.16 10.33
C PHE A 85 -10.92 5.11 8.87
N TYR A 86 -11.21 6.25 8.25
CA TYR A 86 -11.76 6.26 6.88
C TYR A 86 -10.72 5.86 5.82
N VAL A 87 -9.47 6.28 5.94
CA VAL A 87 -8.41 5.84 5.02
C VAL A 87 -8.21 4.33 5.09
N TRP A 88 -8.16 3.80 6.31
CA TRP A 88 -7.96 2.36 6.51
C TRP A 88 -9.15 1.54 6.07
N MET A 89 -10.37 2.02 6.27
CA MET A 89 -11.57 1.35 5.77
C MET A 89 -11.62 1.32 4.24
N LEU A 90 -11.15 2.39 3.56
CA LEU A 90 -11.03 2.38 2.09
C LEU A 90 -9.96 1.38 1.63
N ILE A 91 -8.78 1.37 2.24
CA ILE A 91 -7.73 0.41 1.93
C ILE A 91 -8.25 -1.01 2.15
N LEU A 92 -8.86 -1.28 3.31
CA LEU A 92 -9.42 -2.59 3.62
C LEU A 92 -10.48 -3.01 2.61
N LEU A 93 -11.40 -2.11 2.23
CA LEU A 93 -12.44 -2.38 1.25
C LEU A 93 -11.85 -2.83 -0.10
N VAL A 94 -10.84 -2.11 -0.62
CA VAL A 94 -10.23 -2.48 -1.91
C VAL A 94 -9.48 -3.81 -1.83
N PHE A 95 -8.90 -4.17 -0.68
CA PHE A 95 -8.27 -5.48 -0.50
C PHE A 95 -9.30 -6.60 -0.30
N VAL A 96 -10.44 -6.33 0.32
CA VAL A 96 -11.55 -7.29 0.43
C VAL A 96 -12.13 -7.62 -0.95
N ILE A 97 -12.41 -6.61 -1.79
CA ILE A 97 -12.92 -6.86 -3.15
C ILE A 97 -11.89 -7.59 -4.03
N GLN A 98 -10.59 -7.41 -3.79
CA GLN A 98 -9.53 -8.21 -4.42
C GLN A 98 -9.66 -9.70 -4.03
N ALA A 99 -9.75 -9.98 -2.72
CA ALA A 99 -9.87 -11.35 -2.22
C ALA A 99 -11.10 -12.06 -2.79
N VAL A 100 -12.25 -11.38 -2.73
CA VAL A 100 -13.52 -11.87 -3.32
C VAL A 100 -13.37 -12.13 -4.82
N SER A 101 -12.62 -11.27 -5.54
CA SER A 101 -12.42 -11.42 -6.98
C SER A 101 -11.61 -12.67 -7.32
N TYR A 102 -10.52 -12.94 -6.61
CA TYR A 102 -9.73 -14.15 -6.84
C TYR A 102 -10.53 -15.43 -6.55
N GLU A 103 -11.35 -15.42 -5.50
CA GLU A 103 -12.12 -16.59 -5.07
C GLU A 103 -13.33 -16.87 -5.97
N TYR A 104 -14.08 -15.83 -6.38
CA TYR A 104 -15.38 -16.01 -7.01
C TYR A 104 -15.41 -15.77 -8.52
N ARG A 105 -14.36 -15.21 -9.11
CA ARG A 105 -14.31 -14.87 -10.55
C ARG A 105 -14.69 -16.00 -11.48
N ARG A 106 -14.30 -17.23 -11.18
CA ARG A 106 -14.51 -18.42 -12.02
C ARG A 106 -15.47 -19.43 -11.44
N LYS A 107 -16.18 -19.12 -10.36
CA LYS A 107 -17.17 -20.08 -9.84
C LYS A 107 -18.37 -20.21 -10.79
N PRO A 108 -18.90 -21.43 -10.98
CA PRO A 108 -20.03 -21.68 -11.90
C PRO A 108 -21.30 -20.88 -11.58
N SER A 109 -21.50 -20.52 -10.31
CA SER A 109 -22.64 -19.73 -9.83
C SER A 109 -22.37 -18.22 -9.76
N ASN A 110 -21.34 -17.74 -10.49
CA ASN A 110 -20.99 -16.32 -10.50
C ASN A 110 -22.06 -15.47 -11.21
N PHE A 111 -22.91 -14.82 -10.41
CA PHE A 111 -23.99 -13.99 -10.94
C PHE A 111 -23.53 -12.58 -11.36
N LEU A 112 -22.41 -12.06 -10.82
CA LEU A 112 -21.87 -10.74 -11.17
C LEU A 112 -21.11 -10.74 -12.50
N GLY A 113 -20.68 -11.91 -12.95
CA GLY A 113 -19.90 -12.09 -14.18
C GLY A 113 -18.40 -11.77 -14.00
N GLU A 114 -17.59 -12.40 -14.85
CA GLU A 114 -16.12 -12.31 -14.81
C GLU A 114 -15.61 -10.85 -15.00
N LYS A 115 -16.30 -10.07 -15.85
CA LYS A 115 -15.90 -8.67 -16.12
C LYS A 115 -15.96 -7.79 -14.88
N THR A 116 -16.94 -8.00 -14.00
CA THR A 116 -17.08 -7.25 -12.75
C THR A 116 -15.92 -7.56 -11.80
N PHE A 117 -15.56 -8.83 -11.65
CA PHE A 117 -14.43 -9.20 -10.81
C PHE A 117 -13.08 -8.73 -11.40
N ASN A 118 -12.93 -8.74 -12.72
CA ASN A 118 -11.77 -8.11 -13.36
C ASN A 118 -11.69 -6.60 -13.07
N ALA A 119 -12.83 -5.89 -13.08
CA ALA A 119 -12.87 -4.48 -12.70
C ALA A 119 -12.48 -4.28 -11.22
N PHE A 120 -12.93 -5.14 -10.32
CA PHE A 120 -12.54 -5.10 -8.91
C PHE A 120 -11.03 -5.31 -8.71
N LEU A 121 -10.42 -6.23 -9.46
CA LEU A 121 -8.96 -6.41 -9.45
C LEU A 121 -8.22 -5.14 -9.91
N ILE A 122 -8.73 -4.46 -10.94
CA ILE A 122 -8.14 -3.21 -11.43
C ILE A 122 -8.31 -2.09 -10.39
N VAL A 123 -9.49 -2.00 -9.78
CA VAL A 123 -9.76 -1.01 -8.71
C VAL A 123 -8.77 -1.22 -7.55
N ASN A 124 -8.59 -2.45 -7.08
CA ASN A 124 -7.57 -2.73 -6.05
C ASN A 124 -6.16 -2.40 -6.55
N GLY A 125 -5.83 -2.79 -7.79
CA GLY A 125 -4.50 -2.56 -8.36
C GLY A 125 -4.12 -1.07 -8.41
N ILE A 126 -5.08 -0.20 -8.68
CA ILE A 126 -4.87 1.25 -8.72
C ILE A 126 -5.02 1.86 -7.32
N ALA A 127 -6.19 1.70 -6.72
CA ALA A 127 -6.51 2.35 -5.45
C ALA A 127 -5.69 1.79 -4.28
N GLY A 128 -5.44 0.46 -4.24
CA GLY A 128 -4.67 -0.16 -3.17
C GLY A 128 -3.24 0.38 -3.09
N ALA A 129 -2.52 0.40 -4.22
CA ALA A 129 -1.16 0.91 -4.27
C ALA A 129 -1.10 2.43 -4.02
N PHE A 130 -2.04 3.19 -4.62
CA PHE A 130 -2.11 4.64 -4.47
C PHE A 130 -2.41 5.07 -3.03
N LEU A 131 -3.43 4.48 -2.40
CA LEU A 131 -3.82 4.81 -1.02
C LEU A 131 -2.74 4.42 -0.01
N LEU A 132 -2.08 3.26 -0.19
CA LEU A 132 -0.95 2.89 0.65
C LEU A 132 0.20 3.91 0.55
N GLY A 133 0.55 4.33 -0.66
CA GLY A 133 1.59 5.35 -0.87
C GLY A 133 1.21 6.69 -0.26
N THR A 134 -0.05 7.14 -0.42
CA THR A 134 -0.56 8.38 0.16
C THR A 134 -0.56 8.33 1.70
N ALA A 135 -0.97 7.20 2.28
CA ALA A 135 -0.92 7.01 3.73
C ALA A 135 0.52 7.05 4.28
N VAL A 136 1.48 6.44 3.57
CA VAL A 136 2.91 6.52 3.92
C VAL A 136 3.43 7.97 3.80
N GLY A 137 2.91 8.77 2.87
CA GLY A 137 3.24 10.19 2.74
C GLY A 137 3.06 10.99 4.03
N THR A 138 2.07 10.65 4.83
CA THR A 138 1.81 11.31 6.12
C THR A 138 2.92 11.11 7.16
N LEU A 139 3.76 10.10 7.01
CA LEU A 139 4.94 9.90 7.87
C LEU A 139 6.01 11.00 7.64
N PHE A 140 6.04 11.58 6.44
CA PHE A 140 7.01 12.62 6.08
C PHE A 140 6.48 14.03 6.35
N PHE A 141 5.20 14.28 6.10
CA PHE A 141 4.60 15.62 6.17
C PHE A 141 3.66 15.81 7.36
N GLY A 142 3.45 14.76 8.15
CA GLY A 142 2.55 14.79 9.30
C GLY A 142 1.10 14.55 8.90
N ALA A 143 0.26 14.39 9.93
CA ALA A 143 -1.17 14.22 9.82
C ALA A 143 -1.86 15.05 10.92
N GLN A 144 -3.15 15.31 10.75
CA GLN A 144 -3.95 16.19 11.63
C GLN A 144 -4.42 15.42 12.88
N PHE A 145 -3.47 15.08 13.77
CA PHE A 145 -3.78 14.44 15.05
C PHE A 145 -2.99 15.07 16.19
N THR A 146 -3.50 14.94 17.40
CA THR A 146 -2.84 15.38 18.64
C THR A 146 -2.48 14.18 19.49
N VAL A 147 -1.33 14.24 20.16
CA VAL A 147 -0.87 13.19 21.08
C VAL A 147 -0.83 13.76 22.49
N ASP A 148 -1.54 13.14 23.42
CA ASP A 148 -1.47 13.49 24.83
C ASP A 148 -0.34 12.69 25.50
N ARG A 149 0.77 13.38 25.76
CA ARG A 149 1.96 12.78 26.39
C ARG A 149 1.72 12.40 27.85
N ALA A 150 0.80 13.10 28.55
CA ALA A 150 0.48 12.79 29.95
C ALA A 150 -0.18 11.40 30.08
N ASN A 151 -0.97 11.02 29.10
CA ASN A 151 -1.64 9.72 29.05
C ASN A 151 -0.68 8.56 28.72
N PHE A 152 0.51 8.82 28.22
CA PHE A 152 1.55 7.81 27.96
C PHE A 152 2.07 7.15 29.24
N ALA A 153 2.11 7.92 30.34
CA ALA A 153 2.61 7.46 31.63
C ALA A 153 1.51 6.96 32.57
N SER A 154 0.23 7.11 32.20
CA SER A 154 -0.88 6.69 33.04
C SER A 154 -1.07 5.16 32.95
N THR A 155 -1.15 4.54 34.11
CA THR A 155 -1.48 3.10 34.27
C THR A 155 -2.98 2.83 34.14
N ASP A 156 -3.81 3.87 34.08
CA ASP A 156 -5.25 3.78 33.94
C ASP A 156 -5.59 3.52 32.47
N GLY A 157 -5.81 2.25 32.13
CA GLY A 157 -5.91 1.71 30.77
C GLY A 157 -7.05 2.21 29.86
N PHE A 158 -7.65 3.37 30.15
CA PHE A 158 -8.78 3.93 29.40
C PHE A 158 -8.50 5.31 28.78
N ASN A 159 -7.28 5.85 28.91
CA ASN A 159 -6.98 7.19 28.40
C ASN A 159 -6.56 7.15 26.93
N THR A 160 -7.24 7.92 26.09
CA THR A 160 -6.92 8.08 24.68
C THR A 160 -5.56 8.77 24.52
N ILE A 161 -4.59 8.09 23.92
CA ILE A 161 -3.23 8.60 23.72
C ILE A 161 -3.19 9.58 22.55
N SER A 162 -3.99 9.34 21.51
CA SER A 162 -4.04 10.18 20.32
C SER A 162 -5.48 10.38 19.84
N GLN A 163 -5.74 11.60 19.32
CA GLN A 163 -7.04 11.97 18.76
C GLN A 163 -6.85 12.71 17.43
N TRP A 164 -7.74 12.47 16.48
CA TRP A 164 -7.75 13.24 15.24
C TRP A 164 -8.38 14.61 15.47
N ALA A 165 -7.71 15.64 14.92
CA ALA A 165 -8.16 17.02 15.01
C ALA A 165 -9.30 17.34 14.01
N THR A 166 -9.49 16.50 12.99
CA THR A 166 -10.46 16.71 11.92
C THR A 166 -11.48 15.55 11.85
N PRO A 167 -12.74 15.81 11.43
CA PRO A 167 -13.75 14.78 11.24
C PRO A 167 -13.48 13.86 10.04
N TRP A 168 -12.42 14.10 9.29
CA TRP A 168 -12.03 13.31 8.11
C TRP A 168 -11.24 12.05 8.43
N TYR A 169 -10.80 11.88 9.67
CA TYR A 169 -10.13 10.66 10.17
C TYR A 169 -9.15 10.05 9.17
N GLY A 170 -8.16 10.84 8.73
CA GLY A 170 -7.09 10.42 7.83
C GLY A 170 -7.34 10.64 6.34
N LEU A 171 -8.58 10.92 5.88
CA LEU A 171 -8.84 11.26 4.46
C LEU A 171 -8.19 12.59 4.05
N ASP A 172 -7.88 13.46 4.99
CA ASP A 172 -7.09 14.68 4.81
C ASP A 172 -5.69 14.39 4.22
N ALA A 173 -5.17 13.17 4.36
CA ALA A 173 -3.97 12.74 3.64
C ALA A 173 -4.09 12.88 2.11
N LEU A 174 -5.29 12.70 1.56
CA LEU A 174 -5.60 12.89 0.14
C LEU A 174 -5.72 14.36 -0.28
N ALA A 175 -5.85 15.28 0.67
CA ALA A 175 -5.89 16.71 0.38
C ALA A 175 -4.49 17.33 0.18
N ASP A 176 -3.43 16.69 0.69
CA ASP A 176 -2.07 17.19 0.52
C ASP A 176 -1.46 16.66 -0.80
N PRO A 177 -1.12 17.55 -1.76
CA PRO A 177 -0.55 17.15 -3.04
C PRO A 177 0.79 16.41 -2.91
N ARG A 178 1.53 16.64 -1.83
CA ARG A 178 2.80 15.95 -1.55
C ARG A 178 2.57 14.46 -1.27
N ASN A 179 1.53 14.14 -0.50
CA ASN A 179 1.13 12.76 -0.23
C ASN A 179 0.62 12.08 -1.51
N ILE A 180 -0.12 12.83 -2.37
CA ILE A 180 -0.58 12.35 -3.67
C ILE A 180 0.60 12.00 -4.57
N LEU A 181 1.67 12.81 -4.59
CA LEU A 181 2.88 12.51 -5.37
C LEU A 181 3.50 11.18 -4.96
N LEU A 182 3.61 10.90 -3.65
CA LEU A 182 4.10 9.62 -3.18
C LEU A 182 3.13 8.48 -3.53
N GLY A 183 1.82 8.70 -3.41
CA GLY A 183 0.79 7.75 -3.84
C GLY A 183 0.93 7.37 -5.31
N LEU A 184 1.13 8.36 -6.19
CA LEU A 184 1.38 8.14 -7.61
C LEU A 184 2.71 7.42 -7.88
N ALA A 185 3.77 7.79 -7.15
CA ALA A 185 5.06 7.11 -7.26
C ALA A 185 4.94 5.63 -6.90
N VAL A 186 4.27 5.30 -5.80
CA VAL A 186 4.03 3.90 -5.39
C VAL A 186 3.16 3.15 -6.40
N LEU A 187 2.13 3.79 -6.95
CA LEU A 187 1.32 3.21 -8.02
C LEU A 187 2.16 2.88 -9.26
N PHE A 188 2.99 3.81 -9.75
CA PHE A 188 3.83 3.54 -10.91
C PHE A 188 4.94 2.53 -10.61
N LEU A 189 5.52 2.56 -9.41
CA LEU A 189 6.48 1.54 -8.97
C LEU A 189 5.84 0.15 -8.99
N SER A 190 4.64 0.00 -8.44
CA SER A 190 3.93 -1.28 -8.42
C SER A 190 3.67 -1.80 -9.84
N ARG A 191 3.34 -0.91 -10.80
CA ARG A 191 3.16 -1.26 -12.22
C ARG A 191 4.48 -1.68 -12.87
N VAL A 192 5.59 -1.00 -12.58
CA VAL A 192 6.92 -1.40 -13.04
C VAL A 192 7.26 -2.81 -12.55
N LEU A 193 7.08 -3.05 -11.24
CA LEU A 193 7.33 -4.37 -10.66
C LEU A 193 6.41 -5.45 -11.26
N GLY A 194 5.12 -5.13 -11.48
CA GLY A 194 4.17 -6.02 -12.13
C GLY A 194 4.57 -6.40 -13.55
N LEU A 195 5.04 -5.44 -14.35
CA LEU A 195 5.52 -5.68 -15.72
C LEU A 195 6.79 -6.56 -15.73
N LEU A 196 7.73 -6.29 -14.85
CA LEU A 196 8.93 -7.12 -14.69
C LEU A 196 8.57 -8.54 -14.26
N TYR A 197 7.60 -8.67 -13.35
CA TYR A 197 7.09 -9.97 -12.92
C TYR A 197 6.47 -10.75 -14.09
N PHE A 198 5.65 -10.11 -14.95
CA PHE A 198 5.07 -10.77 -16.12
C PHE A 198 6.13 -11.26 -17.09
N MET A 199 7.13 -10.42 -17.37
CA MET A 199 8.24 -10.78 -18.28
C MET A 199 9.07 -11.96 -17.78
N ASN A 200 9.13 -12.17 -16.46
CA ASN A 200 9.92 -13.24 -15.85
C ASN A 200 9.10 -14.51 -15.58
N ASN A 201 7.77 -14.41 -15.42
CA ASN A 201 6.96 -15.51 -14.88
C ASN A 201 5.92 -16.06 -15.88
N ILE A 202 5.64 -15.36 -16.99
CA ILE A 202 4.66 -15.77 -17.99
C ILE A 202 5.38 -16.06 -19.31
N ASP A 203 5.33 -17.32 -19.76
CA ASP A 203 5.91 -17.74 -21.02
C ASP A 203 4.91 -17.53 -22.18
N GLU A 204 4.64 -16.26 -22.50
CA GLU A 204 3.80 -15.83 -23.62
C GLU A 204 4.42 -14.58 -24.26
N GLN A 205 4.91 -14.74 -25.51
CA GLN A 205 5.65 -13.68 -26.22
C GLN A 205 4.85 -12.38 -26.36
N SER A 206 3.55 -12.48 -26.60
CA SER A 206 2.66 -11.33 -26.76
C SER A 206 2.55 -10.49 -25.47
N ILE A 207 2.53 -11.15 -24.31
CA ILE A 207 2.55 -10.50 -22.98
C ILE A 207 3.91 -9.88 -22.73
N PHE A 208 5.01 -10.59 -23.05
CA PHE A 208 6.36 -10.10 -22.89
C PHE A 208 6.60 -8.80 -23.66
N ASP A 209 6.27 -8.77 -24.95
CA ASP A 209 6.51 -7.60 -25.82
C ASP A 209 5.69 -6.38 -25.38
N ARG A 210 4.44 -6.58 -24.98
CA ARG A 210 3.60 -5.50 -24.44
C ARG A 210 4.11 -5.00 -23.09
N SER A 211 4.52 -5.92 -22.21
CA SER A 211 5.11 -5.57 -20.92
C SER A 211 6.37 -4.73 -21.07
N ARG A 212 7.28 -5.13 -21.98
CA ARG A 212 8.50 -4.39 -22.31
C ARG A 212 8.21 -3.00 -22.87
N HIS A 213 7.17 -2.86 -23.71
CA HIS A 213 6.77 -1.56 -24.24
C HIS A 213 6.25 -0.63 -23.14
N HIS A 214 5.35 -1.12 -22.29
CA HIS A 214 4.76 -0.32 -21.21
C HIS A 214 5.72 -0.04 -20.05
N LEU A 215 6.76 -0.87 -19.87
CA LEU A 215 7.75 -0.71 -18.81
C LEU A 215 8.43 0.66 -18.87
N ARG A 216 8.83 1.12 -20.05
CA ARG A 216 9.54 2.40 -20.24
C ARG A 216 8.71 3.59 -19.75
N TRP A 217 7.44 3.62 -20.11
CA TRP A 217 6.53 4.71 -19.73
C TRP A 217 6.19 4.70 -18.25
N ASN A 218 5.94 3.52 -17.68
CA ASN A 218 5.68 3.42 -16.25
C ASN A 218 6.93 3.73 -15.42
N ALA A 219 8.12 3.32 -15.87
CA ALA A 219 9.38 3.67 -15.22
C ALA A 219 9.64 5.18 -15.27
N ALA A 220 9.43 5.83 -16.43
CA ALA A 220 9.57 7.28 -16.55
C ALA A 220 8.58 8.02 -15.64
N ALA A 221 7.32 7.57 -15.60
CA ALA A 221 6.31 8.17 -14.72
C ALA A 221 6.66 7.96 -13.23
N PHE A 222 7.16 6.78 -12.85
CA PHE A 222 7.66 6.53 -11.50
C PHE A 222 8.78 7.50 -11.13
N VAL A 223 9.82 7.59 -11.97
CA VAL A 223 10.96 8.49 -11.71
C VAL A 223 10.49 9.95 -11.61
N ALA A 224 9.64 10.40 -12.51
CA ALA A 224 9.13 11.77 -12.49
C ALA A 224 8.35 12.07 -11.20
N THR A 225 7.41 11.22 -10.80
CA THR A 225 6.59 11.42 -9.58
C THR A 225 7.42 11.28 -8.31
N PHE A 226 8.35 10.33 -8.28
CA PHE A 226 9.23 10.13 -7.14
C PHE A 226 10.24 11.27 -6.95
N VAL A 227 10.85 11.76 -8.04
CA VAL A 227 11.75 12.93 -7.99
C VAL A 227 10.96 14.17 -7.58
N ALA A 228 9.75 14.39 -8.11
CA ALA A 228 8.89 15.49 -7.68
C ALA A 228 8.59 15.40 -6.17
N PHE A 229 8.28 14.19 -5.64
CA PHE A 229 8.10 13.98 -4.21
C PHE A 229 9.37 14.32 -3.42
N LEU A 230 10.55 13.84 -3.85
CA LEU A 230 11.83 14.15 -3.19
C LEU A 230 12.13 15.66 -3.17
N VAL A 231 11.83 16.37 -4.25
CA VAL A 231 11.99 17.84 -4.30
C VAL A 231 11.09 18.50 -3.29
N THR A 232 9.81 18.09 -3.18
CA THR A 232 8.92 18.64 -2.15
C THR A 232 9.39 18.34 -0.74
N LEU A 233 9.97 17.16 -0.51
CA LEU A 233 10.52 16.76 0.77
C LEU A 233 11.75 17.61 1.14
N LEU A 234 12.67 17.83 0.21
CA LEU A 234 13.87 18.64 0.41
C LEU A 234 13.56 20.13 0.65
N LEU A 235 12.48 20.63 0.05
CA LEU A 235 12.03 22.01 0.23
C LEU A 235 11.14 22.20 1.45
N ALA A 236 10.67 21.12 2.08
CA ALA A 236 9.86 21.18 3.28
C ALA A 236 10.69 21.67 4.48
N ARG A 237 10.08 22.50 5.33
CA ARG A 237 10.68 22.84 6.62
C ARG A 237 10.66 21.62 7.51
N GLY A 238 11.83 21.20 7.99
CA GLY A 238 11.94 20.12 8.96
C GLY A 238 11.27 20.47 10.29
N TRP A 239 10.99 19.46 11.10
CA TRP A 239 10.49 19.66 12.46
C TRP A 239 11.60 20.25 13.32
N ALA A 240 11.29 21.35 13.99
CA ALA A 240 12.18 21.90 15.01
C ALA A 240 12.19 20.93 16.21
N VAL A 241 13.37 20.44 16.57
CA VAL A 241 13.55 19.69 17.82
C VAL A 241 13.92 20.78 18.87
N ASP A 242 12.99 21.03 19.79
CA ASP A 242 13.31 21.87 20.95
C ASP A 242 14.40 21.14 21.76
N PRO A 243 15.58 21.73 21.95
CA PRO A 243 16.56 21.18 22.87
C PRO A 243 15.97 21.22 24.27
N ALA A 244 15.75 20.04 24.86
CA ALA A 244 15.28 19.88 26.23
C ALA A 244 16.38 20.33 27.24
#